data_9188c2e4fb133ac215d6a397715c72c5
#
_entry.id   9188c2e4fb133ac215d6a397715c72c5
#
_cell.length_a   1.000
_cell.length_b   1.000
_cell.length_c   1.000
_cell.angle_alpha   90.00
_cell.angle_beta   90.00
_cell.angle_gamma   90.00
#
_symmetry.space_group_name_H-M   'P 1'
#
loop_
_entity.id
_entity.type
_entity.pdbx_description
1 polymer ?
#
loop_
_entity_poly.entity_id
_entity_poly.type
_entity_poly.pdbx_seq_one_letter_code
_entity_poly.pdbx_strand_id
1 'polypeptide(L)'
;WSDPEFAAEVGWKGDPVATPNLDRFAREATVLTEAVSNFPVSSPHRGMLLSGMYPERNGVVLNCMSERPESSLREDAECIGDVFSAAGYDCAYIGKLHADFPTKNNPQRPGTYVSDAVPEWDAYTPPERRHGLNYWYSYGTYDVHKHPHYWDTDGNRHDVDEWSPRHEVSKAIEYIE
;
A
#
# COMPACT_ATOMS: atom_id res chain seq x y z
N TRP A 1 18.71 -8.97 -5.46
CA TRP A 1 18.91 -9.91 -6.57
C TRP A 1 19.74 -11.09 -6.09
N SER A 2 19.37 -12.29 -6.44
CA SER A 2 20.13 -13.49 -6.10
C SER A 2 21.08 -13.94 -7.22
N ASP A 3 20.90 -13.46 -8.44
CA ASP A 3 21.77 -13.77 -9.57
C ASP A 3 23.07 -12.94 -9.48
N PRO A 4 24.24 -13.56 -9.17
CA PRO A 4 25.47 -12.82 -8.99
C PRO A 4 26.00 -12.19 -10.28
N GLU A 5 25.74 -12.83 -11.44
CA GLU A 5 26.19 -12.32 -12.74
C GLU A 5 25.40 -11.05 -13.11
N PHE A 6 24.07 -11.11 -12.97
CA PHE A 6 23.21 -9.95 -13.20
C PHE A 6 23.48 -8.82 -12.19
N ALA A 7 23.65 -9.15 -10.91
CA ALA A 7 24.01 -8.18 -9.88
C ALA A 7 25.34 -7.47 -10.21
N ALA A 8 26.35 -8.22 -10.69
CA ALA A 8 27.64 -7.65 -11.10
C ALA A 8 27.51 -6.76 -12.34
N GLU A 9 26.68 -7.14 -13.32
CA GLU A 9 26.41 -6.36 -14.53
C GLU A 9 25.82 -4.98 -14.20
N VAL A 10 24.89 -4.92 -13.25
CA VAL A 10 24.27 -3.66 -12.79
C VAL A 10 25.03 -2.96 -11.66
N GLY A 11 26.23 -3.46 -11.31
CA GLY A 11 27.09 -2.85 -10.28
C GLY A 11 26.63 -3.07 -8.84
N TRP A 12 25.86 -4.12 -8.59
CA TRP A 12 25.27 -4.41 -7.28
C TRP A 12 25.87 -5.66 -6.62
N LYS A 13 25.81 -5.72 -5.29
CA LYS A 13 26.15 -6.95 -4.56
C LYS A 13 24.88 -7.80 -4.44
N GLY A 14 24.94 -9.04 -4.91
CA GLY A 14 23.85 -10.00 -4.75
C GLY A 14 23.51 -10.25 -3.28
N ASP A 15 22.23 -10.36 -2.99
CA ASP A 15 21.73 -10.77 -1.69
C ASP A 15 21.77 -12.30 -1.56
N PRO A 16 21.97 -12.87 -0.37
CA PRO A 16 21.99 -14.33 -0.18
C PRO A 16 20.61 -15.00 -0.32
N VAL A 17 19.59 -14.25 -0.71
CA VAL A 17 18.21 -14.73 -0.89
C VAL A 17 17.97 -15.09 -2.35
N ALA A 18 17.52 -16.32 -2.61
CA ALA A 18 17.15 -16.74 -3.96
C ALA A 18 15.86 -16.08 -4.44
N THR A 19 15.92 -15.33 -5.55
CA THR A 19 14.80 -14.61 -6.17
C THR A 19 14.61 -14.96 -7.66
N PRO A 20 14.45 -16.24 -8.03
CA PRO A 20 14.54 -16.67 -9.43
C PRO A 20 13.49 -16.02 -10.35
N ASN A 21 12.31 -15.70 -9.85
CA ASN A 21 11.27 -15.04 -10.63
C ASN A 21 11.57 -13.54 -10.84
N LEU A 22 12.06 -12.86 -9.81
CA LEU A 22 12.50 -11.46 -9.93
C LEU A 22 13.72 -11.34 -10.84
N ASP A 23 14.68 -12.27 -10.72
CA ASP A 23 15.87 -12.32 -11.56
C ASP A 23 15.50 -12.51 -13.04
N ARG A 24 14.53 -13.40 -13.34
CA ARG A 24 14.01 -13.57 -14.71
C ARG A 24 13.33 -12.31 -15.22
N PHE A 25 12.45 -11.73 -14.41
CA PHE A 25 11.75 -10.49 -14.77
C PHE A 25 12.71 -9.34 -15.03
N ALA A 26 13.75 -9.20 -14.22
CA ALA A 26 14.76 -8.16 -14.38
C ALA A 26 15.52 -8.24 -15.72
N ARG A 27 15.70 -9.45 -16.29
CA ARG A 27 16.35 -9.61 -17.60
C ARG A 27 15.47 -9.14 -18.76
N GLU A 28 14.17 -9.06 -18.55
CA GLU A 28 13.17 -8.67 -19.57
C GLU A 28 12.66 -7.23 -19.35
N ALA A 29 13.01 -6.60 -18.23
CA ALA A 29 12.51 -5.31 -17.81
C ALA A 29 13.62 -4.25 -17.74
N THR A 30 13.21 -2.98 -17.70
CA THR A 30 14.14 -1.89 -17.39
C THR A 30 14.44 -1.88 -15.89
N VAL A 31 15.69 -1.99 -15.52
CA VAL A 31 16.16 -1.94 -14.12
C VAL A 31 16.72 -0.57 -13.81
N LEU A 32 16.12 0.11 -12.83
CA LEU A 32 16.55 1.41 -12.35
C LEU A 32 17.49 1.24 -11.15
N THR A 33 18.79 1.22 -11.40
CA THR A 33 19.81 0.93 -10.39
C THR A 33 20.06 2.09 -9.41
N GLU A 34 19.77 3.32 -9.83
CA GLU A 34 19.99 4.54 -9.05
C GLU A 34 18.67 5.15 -8.52
N ALA A 35 17.60 4.35 -8.46
CA ALA A 35 16.33 4.82 -7.94
C ALA A 35 16.40 5.08 -6.43
N VAL A 36 16.00 6.26 -6.00
CA VAL A 36 16.00 6.68 -4.59
C VAL A 36 14.63 7.22 -4.19
N SER A 37 14.27 7.02 -2.93
CA SER A 37 13.11 7.69 -2.34
C SER A 37 13.53 9.04 -1.76
N ASN A 38 12.81 10.09 -2.11
CA ASN A 38 13.07 11.44 -1.57
C ASN A 38 12.76 11.53 -0.08
N PHE A 39 11.91 10.64 0.43
CA PHE A 39 11.59 10.53 1.84
C PHE A 39 11.41 9.04 2.19
N PRO A 40 12.47 8.33 2.61
CA PRO A 40 12.46 6.88 2.78
C PRO A 40 11.80 6.43 4.10
N VAL A 41 10.63 6.94 4.39
CA VAL A 41 9.77 6.58 5.53
C VAL A 41 8.43 6.11 4.99
N SER A 42 7.82 5.10 5.61
CA SER A 42 6.69 4.35 5.09
C SER A 42 5.54 5.23 4.56
N SER A 43 4.88 6.01 5.40
CA SER A 43 3.72 6.81 4.96
C SER A 43 4.08 7.93 3.98
N PRO A 44 5.12 8.77 4.23
CA PRO A 44 5.51 9.80 3.27
C PRO A 44 5.86 9.25 1.90
N HIS A 45 6.62 8.14 1.84
CA HIS A 45 6.94 7.51 0.56
C HIS A 45 5.68 7.03 -0.18
N ARG A 46 4.73 6.40 0.53
CA ARG A 46 3.45 5.94 -0.05
C ARG A 46 2.60 7.10 -0.54
N GLY A 47 2.51 8.17 0.24
CA GLY A 47 1.83 9.39 -0.17
C GLY A 47 2.43 10.00 -1.44
N MET A 48 3.77 10.04 -1.55
CA MET A 48 4.46 10.49 -2.76
C MET A 48 4.20 9.55 -3.95
N LEU A 49 4.23 8.23 -3.73
CA LEU A 49 3.99 7.24 -4.79
C LEU A 49 2.57 7.37 -5.36
N LEU A 50 1.57 7.59 -4.50
CA LEU A 50 0.18 7.73 -4.93
C LEU A 50 -0.10 9.06 -5.63
N SER A 51 0.48 10.16 -5.13
CA SER A 51 0.11 11.52 -5.56
C SER A 51 1.12 12.18 -6.50
N GLY A 52 2.35 11.66 -6.62
CA GLY A 52 3.43 12.35 -7.33
C GLY A 52 3.89 13.66 -6.67
N MET A 53 3.44 13.95 -5.46
CA MET A 53 3.72 15.20 -4.75
C MET A 53 4.61 14.97 -3.53
N TYR A 54 5.43 15.95 -3.17
CA TYR A 54 6.19 15.93 -1.91
C TYR A 54 5.29 15.93 -0.68
N PRO A 55 5.77 15.41 0.48
CA PRO A 55 4.97 15.24 1.71
C PRO A 55 4.26 16.51 2.18
N GLU A 56 4.91 17.65 2.12
CA GLU A 56 4.33 18.93 2.53
C GLU A 56 3.15 19.35 1.65
N ARG A 57 3.10 18.85 0.41
CA ARG A 57 2.04 19.17 -0.53
C ARG A 57 0.92 18.14 -0.50
N ASN A 58 1.23 16.86 -0.33
CA ASN A 58 0.22 15.80 -0.27
C ASN A 58 -0.36 15.59 1.13
N GLY A 59 0.25 16.17 2.18
CA GLY A 59 -0.20 16.08 3.57
C GLY A 59 0.39 14.94 4.39
N VAL A 60 1.13 14.00 3.78
CA VAL A 60 1.72 12.87 4.50
C VAL A 60 3.15 13.21 4.93
N VAL A 61 3.27 14.08 5.91
CA VAL A 61 4.57 14.63 6.36
C VAL A 61 5.36 13.71 7.29
N LEU A 62 4.67 12.77 7.95
CA LEU A 62 5.23 11.76 8.85
C LEU A 62 4.42 10.47 8.70
N ASN A 63 4.82 9.40 9.41
CA ASN A 63 3.99 8.19 9.47
C ASN A 63 2.60 8.52 10.03
N CYS A 64 1.58 8.08 9.30
CA CYS A 64 0.20 8.20 9.72
C CYS A 64 -0.03 7.37 10.98
N MET A 65 -0.49 8.00 12.05
CA MET A 65 -0.73 7.41 13.36
C MET A 65 -1.90 8.13 14.02
N SER A 66 -2.55 7.46 14.98
CA SER A 66 -3.68 8.05 15.72
C SER A 66 -3.32 9.32 16.47
N GLU A 67 -2.07 9.46 16.92
CA GLU A 67 -1.58 10.67 17.60
C GLU A 67 -1.11 11.78 16.65
N ARG A 68 -1.21 11.54 15.33
CA ARG A 68 -0.78 12.49 14.30
C ARG A 68 -1.86 12.68 13.24
N PRO A 69 -3.01 13.23 13.61
CA PRO A 69 -4.13 13.42 12.69
C PRO A 69 -3.81 14.38 11.54
N GLU A 70 -2.78 15.18 11.68
CA GLU A 70 -2.29 16.10 10.65
C GLU A 70 -1.51 15.41 9.51
N SER A 71 -1.04 14.16 9.73
CA SER A 71 -0.31 13.40 8.72
C SER A 71 -1.25 12.40 8.05
N SER A 72 -1.84 12.80 6.95
CA SER A 72 -2.76 11.99 6.16
C SER A 72 -2.79 12.50 4.72
N LEU A 73 -3.01 11.61 3.76
CA LEU A 73 -3.18 12.01 2.37
C LEU A 73 -4.40 12.92 2.24
N ARG A 74 -4.19 14.08 1.64
CA ARG A 74 -5.24 15.09 1.49
C ARG A 74 -6.33 14.58 0.56
N GLU A 75 -7.58 14.82 0.89
CA GLU A 75 -8.75 14.43 0.08
C GLU A 75 -8.77 15.11 -1.30
N ASP A 76 -8.20 16.31 -1.39
CA ASP A 76 -8.09 17.10 -2.63
C ASP A 76 -6.78 16.83 -3.41
N ALA A 77 -5.96 15.89 -2.97
CA ALA A 77 -4.77 15.49 -3.70
C ALA A 77 -5.17 14.64 -4.91
N GLU A 78 -4.82 15.08 -6.12
CA GLU A 78 -4.97 14.24 -7.31
C GLU A 78 -3.95 13.11 -7.26
N CYS A 79 -4.42 11.87 -7.29
CA CYS A 79 -3.62 10.67 -7.21
C CYS A 79 -3.65 9.87 -8.52
N ILE A 80 -2.71 8.94 -8.67
CA ILE A 80 -2.62 8.10 -9.87
C ILE A 80 -3.95 7.36 -10.15
N GLY A 81 -4.65 6.89 -9.12
CA GLY A 81 -5.95 6.23 -9.26
C GLY A 81 -7.03 7.17 -9.81
N ASP A 82 -7.04 8.45 -9.40
CA ASP A 82 -7.99 9.43 -9.93
C ASP A 82 -7.78 9.64 -11.43
N VAL A 83 -6.52 9.78 -11.85
CA VAL A 83 -6.17 10.00 -13.27
C VAL A 83 -6.53 8.79 -14.13
N PHE A 84 -6.20 7.59 -13.71
CA PHE A 84 -6.53 6.37 -14.46
C PHE A 84 -8.02 6.07 -14.46
N SER A 85 -8.70 6.23 -13.34
CA SER A 85 -10.15 6.05 -13.25
C SER A 85 -10.90 7.05 -14.15
N ALA A 86 -10.47 8.32 -14.17
CA ALA A 86 -11.02 9.33 -15.08
C ALA A 86 -10.78 8.99 -16.57
N ALA A 87 -9.73 8.25 -16.88
CA ALA A 87 -9.45 7.74 -18.22
C ALA A 87 -10.21 6.44 -18.56
N GLY A 88 -11.06 5.94 -17.66
CA GLY A 88 -11.89 4.75 -17.88
C GLY A 88 -11.25 3.43 -17.50
N TYR A 89 -10.16 3.44 -16.73
CA TYR A 89 -9.56 2.23 -16.19
C TYR A 89 -10.25 1.81 -14.89
N ASP A 90 -10.40 0.50 -14.69
CA ASP A 90 -10.65 -0.04 -13.37
C ASP A 90 -9.36 -0.08 -12.57
N CYS A 91 -9.41 0.47 -11.35
CA CYS A 91 -8.23 0.66 -10.52
C CYS A 91 -8.38 -0.11 -9.21
N ALA A 92 -7.41 -0.97 -8.91
CA ALA A 92 -7.39 -1.77 -7.68
C ALA A 92 -6.31 -1.30 -6.71
N TYR A 93 -6.61 -1.46 -5.42
CA TYR A 93 -5.62 -1.39 -4.36
C TYR A 93 -5.70 -2.64 -3.47
N ILE A 94 -4.57 -3.33 -3.33
CA ILE A 94 -4.48 -4.57 -2.55
C ILE A 94 -3.29 -4.48 -1.60
N GLY A 95 -3.51 -4.81 -0.31
CA GLY A 95 -2.47 -4.80 0.70
C GLY A 95 -2.40 -3.52 1.54
N LYS A 96 -1.23 -3.22 2.11
CA LYS A 96 -1.03 -2.11 3.06
C LYS A 96 -1.13 -0.74 2.41
N LEU A 97 -1.99 0.13 2.94
CA LEU A 97 -2.09 1.53 2.51
C LEU A 97 -1.09 2.44 3.23
N HIS A 98 -1.20 2.57 4.53
CA HIS A 98 -0.37 3.43 5.39
C HIS A 98 -0.15 4.87 4.88
N ALA A 99 -1.11 5.41 4.19
CA ALA A 99 -1.09 6.79 3.70
C ALA A 99 -2.29 7.60 4.22
N ASP A 100 -3.14 6.95 5.02
CA ASP A 100 -4.31 7.55 5.62
C ASP A 100 -4.24 7.50 7.15
N PHE A 101 -4.97 8.38 7.79
CA PHE A 101 -5.10 8.46 9.23
C PHE A 101 -5.84 7.19 9.75
N PRO A 102 -5.24 6.46 10.72
CA PRO A 102 -5.91 5.30 11.29
C PRO A 102 -7.15 5.73 12.08
N THR A 103 -8.26 5.10 11.78
CA THR A 103 -9.54 5.38 12.43
C THR A 103 -9.99 4.20 13.29
N LYS A 104 -10.73 4.49 14.35
CA LYS A 104 -11.31 3.46 15.21
C LYS A 104 -12.34 2.66 14.44
N ASN A 105 -12.28 1.35 14.59
CA ASN A 105 -13.09 0.42 13.83
C ASN A 105 -14.47 0.24 14.49
N ASN A 106 -15.51 0.74 13.86
CA ASN A 106 -16.89 0.58 14.29
C ASN A 106 -17.67 -0.25 13.26
N PRO A 107 -18.25 -1.41 13.63
CA PRO A 107 -19.05 -2.22 12.70
C PRO A 107 -20.23 -1.47 12.07
N GLN A 108 -20.80 -0.48 12.76
CA GLN A 108 -21.91 0.34 12.26
C GLN A 108 -21.42 1.54 11.45
N ARG A 109 -20.14 1.88 11.54
CA ARG A 109 -19.48 2.93 10.80
C ARG A 109 -18.06 2.48 10.49
N PRO A 110 -17.85 1.68 9.45
CA PRO A 110 -16.53 1.30 9.01
C PRO A 110 -15.62 2.52 8.89
N GLY A 111 -14.40 2.40 9.36
CA GLY A 111 -13.48 3.52 9.45
C GLY A 111 -13.53 4.32 10.75
N THR A 112 -14.45 4.01 11.66
CA THR A 112 -14.50 4.63 12.99
C THR A 112 -13.96 3.68 14.04
N TYR A 113 -12.93 4.05 14.73
CA TYR A 113 -12.29 3.28 15.79
C TYR A 113 -13.13 3.26 17.08
N VAL A 114 -13.37 2.11 17.69
CA VAL A 114 -14.25 2.00 18.86
C VAL A 114 -13.64 1.33 20.09
N SER A 115 -12.45 0.78 20.02
CA SER A 115 -11.89 -0.01 21.11
C SER A 115 -10.46 0.37 21.41
N ASP A 116 -10.16 0.57 22.68
CA ASP A 116 -8.81 0.76 23.20
C ASP A 116 -7.97 -0.53 23.16
N ALA A 117 -8.62 -1.67 22.91
CA ALA A 117 -7.95 -2.96 22.76
C ALA A 117 -7.53 -3.29 21.32
N VAL A 118 -8.00 -2.51 20.34
CA VAL A 118 -7.60 -2.69 18.94
C VAL A 118 -6.41 -1.78 18.66
N PRO A 119 -5.37 -2.28 18.00
CA PRO A 119 -4.23 -1.46 17.66
C PRO A 119 -4.65 -0.17 16.96
N GLU A 120 -4.12 0.93 17.40
CA GLU A 120 -4.29 2.29 16.87
C GLU A 120 -3.82 2.44 15.40
N TRP A 121 -3.48 1.34 14.77
CA TRP A 121 -2.85 1.19 13.46
C TRP A 121 -3.78 0.61 12.41
N ASP A 122 -5.00 0.26 12.80
CA ASP A 122 -5.99 -0.22 11.86
C ASP A 122 -6.74 0.96 11.24
N ALA A 123 -6.76 1.02 9.92
CA ALA A 123 -7.49 2.03 9.19
C ALA A 123 -8.33 1.38 8.09
N TYR A 124 -9.63 1.55 8.18
CA TYR A 124 -10.51 1.45 7.04
C TYR A 124 -10.46 2.76 6.27
N THR A 125 -10.25 2.69 4.97
CA THR A 125 -10.30 3.86 4.11
C THR A 125 -11.66 3.94 3.43
N PRO A 126 -12.50 4.91 3.76
CA PRO A 126 -13.82 5.04 3.17
C PRO A 126 -13.72 5.42 1.68
N PRO A 127 -14.74 5.12 0.86
CA PRO A 127 -14.71 5.29 -0.60
C PRO A 127 -14.26 6.65 -1.07
N GLU A 128 -14.68 7.72 -0.41
CA GLU A 128 -14.34 9.10 -0.73
C GLU A 128 -12.85 9.45 -0.56
N ARG A 129 -12.09 8.60 0.14
CA ARG A 129 -10.66 8.77 0.39
C ARG A 129 -9.79 7.78 -0.40
N ARG A 130 -10.37 7.02 -1.32
CA ARG A 130 -9.65 6.00 -2.12
C ARG A 130 -9.03 6.52 -3.40
N HIS A 131 -9.20 7.80 -3.72
CA HIS A 131 -8.55 8.46 -4.85
C HIS A 131 -8.68 7.67 -6.17
N GLY A 132 -9.93 7.37 -6.57
CA GLY A 132 -10.21 6.68 -7.83
C GLY A 132 -9.95 5.17 -7.85
N LEU A 133 -9.54 4.59 -6.72
CA LEU A 133 -9.31 3.14 -6.59
C LEU A 133 -10.63 2.42 -6.32
N ASN A 134 -11.21 1.83 -7.36
CA ASN A 134 -12.57 1.26 -7.36
C ASN A 134 -12.65 -0.09 -6.66
N TYR A 135 -11.67 -0.96 -6.89
CA TYR A 135 -11.53 -2.22 -6.17
C TYR A 135 -10.61 -2.01 -4.97
N TRP A 136 -11.09 -2.39 -3.80
CA TRP A 136 -10.39 -2.18 -2.55
C TRP A 136 -10.28 -3.47 -1.74
N TYR A 137 -9.06 -3.86 -1.42
CA TYR A 137 -8.79 -4.97 -0.50
C TYR A 137 -7.52 -4.66 0.30
N SER A 138 -7.68 -3.88 1.36
CA SER A 138 -6.57 -3.20 2.00
C SER A 138 -6.70 -3.16 3.52
N TYR A 139 -5.59 -2.89 4.16
CA TYR A 139 -5.49 -2.55 5.58
C TYR A 139 -4.65 -1.29 5.77
N GLY A 140 -4.71 -0.70 6.98
CA GLY A 140 -3.97 0.52 7.28
C GLY A 140 -2.49 0.30 7.53
N THR A 141 -2.06 0.44 8.77
CA THR A 141 -0.66 0.39 9.22
C THR A 141 -0.24 -0.94 9.81
N TYR A 142 -1.17 -1.79 10.11
CA TYR A 142 -0.97 -3.00 10.90
C TYR A 142 -0.19 -4.06 10.12
N ASP A 143 0.90 -4.57 10.71
CA ASP A 143 1.80 -5.53 10.07
C ASP A 143 1.67 -6.92 10.70
N VAL A 144 0.52 -7.57 10.54
CA VAL A 144 0.32 -8.97 10.92
C VAL A 144 0.34 -9.85 9.69
N HIS A 145 1.45 -10.53 9.45
CA HIS A 145 1.65 -11.25 8.19
C HIS A 145 1.10 -12.68 8.17
N LYS A 146 0.85 -13.30 9.33
CA LYS A 146 0.37 -14.69 9.39
C LYS A 146 -1.13 -14.82 9.56
N HIS A 147 -1.74 -13.86 10.23
CA HIS A 147 -3.18 -13.78 10.45
C HIS A 147 -3.62 -12.34 10.13
N PRO A 148 -3.47 -11.90 8.87
CA PRO A 148 -3.83 -10.55 8.48
C PRO A 148 -5.33 -10.36 8.46
N HIS A 149 -5.75 -9.10 8.47
CA HIS A 149 -7.10 -8.75 8.10
C HIS A 149 -7.11 -7.69 7.00
N TYR A 150 -8.17 -7.64 6.26
CA TYR A 150 -8.38 -6.69 5.17
C TYR A 150 -9.80 -6.14 5.22
N TRP A 151 -9.96 -4.97 4.67
CA TRP A 151 -11.25 -4.36 4.38
C TRP A 151 -11.49 -4.42 2.89
N ASP A 152 -12.65 -4.92 2.48
CA ASP A 152 -13.02 -4.97 1.07
C ASP A 152 -13.66 -3.66 0.57
N THR A 153 -14.05 -3.66 -0.69
CA THR A 153 -14.70 -2.51 -1.35
C THR A 153 -15.95 -2.04 -0.63
N ASP A 154 -16.72 -2.97 -0.08
CA ASP A 154 -17.99 -2.73 0.61
C ASP A 154 -17.81 -2.39 2.10
N GLY A 155 -16.58 -2.45 2.61
CA GLY A 155 -16.24 -2.19 4.00
C GLY A 155 -16.42 -3.40 4.92
N ASN A 156 -16.49 -4.60 4.37
CA ASN A 156 -16.49 -5.81 5.18
C ASN A 156 -15.06 -6.16 5.58
N ARG A 157 -14.90 -6.59 6.83
CA ARG A 157 -13.63 -7.09 7.33
C ARG A 157 -13.49 -8.57 7.04
N HIS A 158 -12.33 -8.94 6.53
CA HIS A 158 -11.91 -10.31 6.27
C HIS A 158 -10.70 -10.66 7.13
N ASP A 159 -10.88 -11.52 8.10
CA ASP A 159 -9.77 -12.11 8.88
C ASP A 159 -9.28 -13.35 8.15
N VAL A 160 -7.98 -13.44 7.87
CA VAL A 160 -7.38 -14.45 7.01
C VAL A 160 -6.36 -15.27 7.81
N ASP A 161 -6.42 -16.59 7.69
CA ASP A 161 -5.46 -17.53 8.28
C ASP A 161 -4.46 -18.02 7.23
N GLU A 162 -3.73 -17.08 6.64
CA GLU A 162 -2.73 -17.35 5.62
C GLU A 162 -1.64 -16.26 5.67
N TRP A 163 -0.48 -16.55 5.09
CA TRP A 163 0.59 -15.58 4.94
C TRP A 163 0.20 -14.45 3.98
N SER A 164 0.25 -13.20 4.45
CA SER A 164 -0.28 -12.04 3.73
C SER A 164 0.21 -11.89 2.29
N PRO A 165 1.51 -12.02 1.95
CA PRO A 165 1.94 -11.87 0.56
C PRO A 165 1.34 -12.91 -0.39
N ARG A 166 1.13 -14.14 0.07
CA ARG A 166 0.50 -15.18 -0.73
C ARG A 166 -0.98 -14.88 -0.97
N HIS A 167 -1.68 -14.49 0.08
CA HIS A 167 -3.08 -14.10 0.01
C HIS A 167 -3.30 -12.89 -0.92
N GLU A 168 -2.48 -11.85 -0.77
CA GLU A 168 -2.55 -10.64 -1.59
C GLU A 168 -2.28 -10.91 -3.07
N VAL A 169 -1.32 -11.78 -3.39
CA VAL A 169 -1.07 -12.23 -4.76
C VAL A 169 -2.27 -12.98 -5.33
N SER A 170 -2.90 -13.86 -4.54
CA SER A 170 -4.11 -14.57 -4.97
C SER A 170 -5.26 -13.60 -5.29
N LYS A 171 -5.44 -12.57 -4.44
CA LYS A 171 -6.44 -11.50 -4.68
C LYS A 171 -6.12 -10.66 -5.91
N ALA A 172 -4.85 -10.40 -6.17
CA ALA A 172 -4.44 -9.68 -7.38
C ALA A 172 -4.72 -10.49 -8.66
N ILE A 173 -4.45 -11.79 -8.63
CA ILE A 173 -4.75 -12.70 -9.76
C ILE A 173 -6.27 -12.76 -9.99
N GLU A 174 -7.07 -12.96 -8.93
CA GLU A 174 -8.54 -12.97 -8.99
C GLU A 174 -9.12 -11.68 -9.61
N TYR A 175 -8.50 -10.54 -9.34
CA TYR A 175 -8.91 -9.26 -9.91
C TYR A 175 -8.56 -9.12 -11.41
N ILE A 176 -7.44 -9.69 -11.85
CA ILE A 176 -6.95 -9.57 -13.23
C ILE A 176 -7.68 -10.51 -14.19
N GLU A 177 -8.12 -11.69 -13.72
CA GLU A 177 -8.85 -12.72 -14.49
C GLU A 177 -10.32 -12.35 -14.70
#